data_ec28cb4d20ed9b4b993bc089815f6879
#
_entry.id   ec28cb4d20ed9b4b993bc089815f6879
#
_cell.length_a   1.000
_cell.length_b   1.000
_cell.length_c   1.000
_cell.angle_alpha   90.00
_cell.angle_beta   90.00
_cell.angle_gamma   90.00
#
_symmetry.space_group_name_H-M   'P 1'
#
loop_
_entity.id
_entity.type
_entity.pdbx_description
1 polymer ?
#
loop_
_entity_poly.entity_id
_entity_poly.type
_entity_poly.pdbx_seq_one_letter_code
_entity_poly.pdbx_strand_id
1 'polypeptide(L)'
;MARFRGFIQAAATLITNIHLPNFAKGGIYQGAGKTVCVPGLNCYSCPAASGACPIGSFQSVVGSSKFNFSYYVTGTLILLGVLLGRFVCGFLCPFGWFQELLHKIPGKKFSTKKLKPLTYIKYVVLLFAVVLLPVLVVNDVGMGDPFFCKYICPQGVLEGAIPLAIANAGIRSALGHLFTWKLAVLIAVVVLSVLFYRPFCKWICPLGAFYALMNKVSLLGIRVDACKCVSCGKCSKVCQMDVDVVRTPNHAECIRCGKCIGACPVDAISYRYGLDVSAEKLPLTADKK
;
A
#
# COMPACT_ATOMS: atom_id res chain seq x y z
N MET A 1 7.20 18.46 4.46
CA MET A 1 6.32 17.33 4.13
C MET A 1 6.26 16.28 5.24
N ALA A 2 7.35 15.81 5.85
CA ALA A 2 7.31 14.80 6.92
C ALA A 2 6.45 15.22 8.13
N ARG A 3 6.45 16.48 8.52
CA ARG A 3 5.64 17.04 9.63
C ARG A 3 4.13 16.97 9.38
N PHE A 4 3.71 17.23 8.15
CA PHE A 4 2.29 17.28 7.76
C PHE A 4 1.78 15.95 7.23
N ARG A 5 2.61 14.90 7.23
CA ARG A 5 2.27 13.60 6.63
C ARG A 5 1.00 12.99 7.21
N GLY A 6 0.83 13.02 8.53
CA GLY A 6 -0.36 12.49 9.18
C GLY A 6 -1.64 13.23 8.75
N PHE A 7 -1.56 14.54 8.59
CA PHE A 7 -2.68 15.35 8.10
C PHE A 7 -3.01 15.02 6.63
N ILE A 8 -1.99 14.90 5.76
CA ILE A 8 -2.19 14.51 4.35
C ILE A 8 -2.83 13.12 4.26
N GLN A 9 -2.41 12.16 5.08
CA GLN A 9 -2.99 10.83 5.12
C GLN A 9 -4.46 10.85 5.59
N ALA A 10 -4.77 11.63 6.62
CA ALA A 10 -6.14 11.80 7.11
C ALA A 10 -7.03 12.44 6.03
N ALA A 11 -6.57 13.52 5.40
CA ALA A 11 -7.28 14.19 4.31
C ALA A 11 -7.50 13.25 3.11
N ALA A 12 -6.47 12.50 2.69
CA ALA A 12 -6.60 11.52 1.62
C ALA A 12 -7.61 10.41 1.97
N THR A 13 -7.62 9.94 3.22
CA THR A 13 -8.59 8.94 3.68
C THR A 13 -10.01 9.50 3.67
N LEU A 14 -10.22 10.74 4.09
CA LEU A 14 -11.53 11.40 4.05
C LEU A 14 -12.02 11.61 2.61
N ILE A 15 -11.16 12.08 1.72
CA ILE A 15 -11.50 12.31 0.31
C ILE A 15 -11.86 10.99 -0.39
N THR A 16 -11.12 9.91 -0.13
CA THR A 16 -11.41 8.60 -0.71
C THR A 16 -12.64 7.93 -0.11
N ASN A 17 -13.11 8.38 1.07
CA ASN A 17 -14.27 7.85 1.78
C ASN A 17 -15.26 8.97 2.15
N ILE A 18 -15.62 9.83 1.19
CA ILE A 18 -16.44 11.02 1.45
C ILE A 18 -17.90 10.70 1.82
N HIS A 19 -18.40 9.51 1.43
CA HIS A 19 -19.79 9.11 1.66
C HIS A 19 -20.03 8.50 3.06
N LEU A 20 -19.44 9.09 4.10
CA LEU A 20 -19.56 8.62 5.50
C LEU A 20 -21.00 8.35 5.98
N PRO A 21 -22.03 9.14 5.59
CA PRO A 21 -23.41 8.85 6.01
C PRO A 21 -23.93 7.47 5.59
N ASN A 22 -23.35 6.85 4.58
CA ASN A 22 -23.74 5.52 4.13
C ASN A 22 -23.41 4.40 5.13
N PHE A 23 -22.48 4.64 6.07
CA PHE A 23 -22.26 3.72 7.19
C PHE A 23 -23.51 3.55 8.05
N ALA A 24 -24.24 4.63 8.32
CA ALA A 24 -25.47 4.59 9.07
C ALA A 24 -26.64 4.00 8.25
N LYS A 25 -26.66 4.25 6.93
CA LYS A 25 -27.70 3.74 6.03
C LYS A 25 -27.53 2.26 5.67
N GLY A 26 -26.35 1.66 5.94
CA GLY A 26 -26.04 0.27 5.59
C GLY A 26 -26.01 -0.02 4.09
N GLY A 27 -25.81 1.00 3.24
CA GLY A 27 -25.78 0.89 1.79
C GLY A 27 -24.42 1.24 1.20
N ILE A 28 -24.03 0.58 0.12
CA ILE A 28 -22.80 0.87 -0.62
C ILE A 28 -23.08 1.96 -1.64
N TYR A 29 -22.25 3.02 -1.67
CA TYR A 29 -22.30 4.02 -2.72
C TYR A 29 -22.04 3.40 -4.10
N GLN A 30 -22.92 3.66 -5.08
CA GLN A 30 -22.86 3.12 -6.44
C GLN A 30 -22.83 4.19 -7.53
N GLY A 31 -22.47 5.43 -7.19
CA GLY A 31 -22.41 6.51 -8.15
C GLY A 31 -21.20 6.43 -9.09
N ALA A 32 -21.15 7.35 -10.06
CA ALA A 32 -20.11 7.43 -11.10
C ALA A 32 -18.67 7.48 -10.56
N GLY A 33 -18.45 7.94 -9.33
CA GLY A 33 -17.12 7.90 -8.71
C GLY A 33 -16.50 6.50 -8.62
N LYS A 34 -17.31 5.44 -8.55
CA LYS A 34 -16.83 4.04 -8.51
C LYS A 34 -16.15 3.58 -9.81
N THR A 35 -16.31 4.29 -10.90
CA THR A 35 -15.59 4.01 -12.16
C THR A 35 -14.14 4.49 -12.11
N VAL A 36 -13.80 5.36 -11.17
CA VAL A 36 -12.45 5.92 -11.01
C VAL A 36 -11.66 5.12 -9.97
N CYS A 37 -10.43 4.71 -10.33
CA CYS A 37 -9.53 4.05 -9.40
C CYS A 37 -8.90 5.06 -8.44
N VAL A 38 -9.01 4.80 -7.13
CA VAL A 38 -8.27 5.56 -6.11
C VAL A 38 -6.80 5.11 -6.08
N PRO A 39 -5.85 5.97 -5.67
CA PRO A 39 -4.44 5.61 -5.71
C PRO A 39 -4.02 4.57 -4.67
N GLY A 40 -4.70 4.52 -3.52
CA GLY A 40 -4.38 3.65 -2.38
C GLY A 40 -5.26 2.41 -2.28
N LEU A 41 -4.95 1.56 -1.31
CA LEU A 41 -5.79 0.42 -0.96
C LEU A 41 -7.02 0.92 -0.21
N ASN A 42 -8.19 0.87 -0.85
CA ASN A 42 -9.49 1.26 -0.30
C ASN A 42 -10.55 0.29 -0.83
N CYS A 43 -11.40 -0.28 0.03
CA CYS A 43 -12.29 -1.35 -0.41
C CYS A 43 -13.45 -0.81 -1.27
N TYR A 44 -13.70 -1.47 -2.43
CA TYR A 44 -14.87 -1.16 -3.27
C TYR A 44 -16.19 -1.32 -2.51
N SER A 45 -16.29 -2.35 -1.63
CA SER A 45 -17.48 -2.63 -0.82
C SER A 45 -17.61 -1.75 0.42
N CYS A 46 -16.71 -0.78 0.63
CA CYS A 46 -16.86 0.20 1.70
C CYS A 46 -18.07 1.10 1.42
N PRO A 47 -19.00 1.27 2.38
CA PRO A 47 -20.14 2.19 2.23
C PRO A 47 -19.76 3.61 1.87
N ALA A 48 -18.67 4.11 2.46
CA ALA A 48 -18.20 5.46 2.27
C ALA A 48 -17.29 5.66 1.04
N ALA A 49 -16.77 4.60 0.43
CA ALA A 49 -15.78 4.71 -0.64
C ALA A 49 -16.31 5.41 -1.88
N SER A 50 -15.62 6.48 -2.28
CA SER A 50 -15.95 7.27 -3.47
C SER A 50 -15.47 6.65 -4.78
N GLY A 51 -14.43 5.80 -4.74
CA GLY A 51 -13.83 5.19 -5.91
C GLY A 51 -13.53 3.71 -5.75
N ALA A 52 -12.99 3.10 -6.81
CA ALA A 52 -12.68 1.68 -6.87
C ALA A 52 -11.26 1.38 -6.35
N CYS A 53 -11.10 0.24 -5.69
CA CYS A 53 -9.79 -0.26 -5.30
C CYS A 53 -8.98 -0.66 -6.55
N PRO A 54 -7.75 -0.15 -6.74
CA PRO A 54 -6.99 -0.43 -7.95
C PRO A 54 -6.62 -1.91 -8.09
N ILE A 55 -6.35 -2.62 -6.98
CA ILE A 55 -6.06 -4.07 -7.02
C ILE A 55 -7.32 -4.88 -7.26
N GLY A 56 -8.46 -4.50 -6.67
CA GLY A 56 -9.74 -5.17 -6.93
C GLY A 56 -10.14 -5.03 -8.40
N SER A 57 -10.07 -3.81 -8.93
CA SER A 57 -10.34 -3.54 -10.34
C SER A 57 -9.36 -4.27 -11.27
N PHE A 58 -8.08 -4.33 -10.92
CA PHE A 58 -7.08 -5.05 -11.71
C PHE A 58 -7.35 -6.57 -11.75
N GLN A 59 -7.72 -7.18 -10.62
CA GLN A 59 -8.14 -8.59 -10.61
C GLN A 59 -9.37 -8.85 -11.49
N SER A 60 -10.36 -7.95 -11.45
CA SER A 60 -11.55 -8.07 -12.31
C SER A 60 -11.18 -7.96 -13.78
N VAL A 61 -10.28 -7.04 -14.15
CA VAL A 61 -9.78 -6.90 -15.53
C VAL A 61 -9.03 -8.14 -15.98
N VAL A 62 -8.15 -8.67 -15.15
CA VAL A 62 -7.37 -9.88 -15.45
C VAL A 62 -8.28 -11.10 -15.53
N GLY A 63 -9.24 -11.26 -14.62
CA GLY A 63 -10.21 -12.35 -14.60
C GLY A 63 -11.22 -12.30 -15.75
N SER A 64 -11.48 -11.13 -16.34
CA SER A 64 -12.34 -10.94 -17.53
C SER A 64 -11.56 -10.83 -18.84
N SER A 65 -10.27 -11.12 -18.84
CA SER A 65 -9.38 -10.95 -20.01
C SER A 65 -9.80 -11.78 -21.25
N LYS A 66 -10.55 -12.86 -21.04
CA LYS A 66 -11.14 -13.66 -22.12
C LYS A 66 -12.24 -12.90 -22.91
N PHE A 67 -12.88 -11.90 -22.29
CA PHE A 67 -13.94 -11.11 -22.91
C PHE A 67 -13.43 -9.77 -23.42
N ASN A 68 -12.96 -8.91 -22.49
CA ASN A 68 -12.40 -7.60 -22.81
C ASN A 68 -11.35 -7.19 -21.77
N PHE A 69 -10.18 -6.76 -22.19
CA PHE A 69 -9.15 -6.22 -21.31
C PHE A 69 -9.29 -4.70 -21.18
N SER A 70 -9.60 -4.23 -19.98
CA SER A 70 -9.69 -2.79 -19.70
C SER A 70 -8.31 -2.17 -19.48
N TYR A 71 -7.76 -1.51 -20.48
CA TYR A 71 -6.48 -0.80 -20.41
C TYR A 71 -6.49 0.37 -19.43
N TYR A 72 -7.67 0.92 -19.13
CA TYR A 72 -7.82 2.06 -18.22
C TYR A 72 -7.25 1.76 -16.83
N VAL A 73 -7.62 0.64 -16.22
CA VAL A 73 -7.18 0.26 -14.87
C VAL A 73 -5.66 0.05 -14.84
N THR A 74 -5.15 -0.71 -15.80
CA THR A 74 -3.71 -1.00 -15.91
C THR A 74 -2.91 0.27 -16.20
N GLY A 75 -3.39 1.10 -17.11
CA GLY A 75 -2.78 2.39 -17.46
C GLY A 75 -2.75 3.35 -16.27
N THR A 76 -3.83 3.45 -15.50
CA THR A 76 -3.89 4.27 -14.28
C THR A 76 -2.91 3.80 -13.24
N LEU A 77 -2.79 2.48 -13.00
CA LEU A 77 -1.82 1.92 -12.08
C LEU A 77 -0.37 2.21 -12.49
N ILE A 78 -0.06 2.03 -13.79
CA ILE A 78 1.28 2.32 -14.34
C ILE A 78 1.57 3.82 -14.24
N LEU A 79 0.63 4.68 -14.63
CA LEU A 79 0.78 6.13 -14.56
C LEU A 79 1.10 6.59 -13.13
N LEU A 80 0.30 6.19 -12.15
CA LEU A 80 0.54 6.52 -10.75
C LEU A 80 1.87 5.94 -10.24
N GLY A 81 2.23 4.73 -10.69
CA GLY A 81 3.49 4.09 -10.38
C GLY A 81 4.70 4.84 -10.91
N VAL A 82 4.64 5.31 -12.17
CA VAL A 82 5.71 6.08 -12.83
C VAL A 82 5.79 7.49 -12.24
N LEU A 83 4.68 8.17 -12.00
CA LEU A 83 4.68 9.52 -11.44
C LEU A 83 5.16 9.53 -9.99
N LEU A 84 4.58 8.70 -9.14
CA LEU A 84 4.70 8.78 -7.68
C LEU A 84 5.39 7.57 -7.04
N GLY A 85 5.42 6.42 -7.69
CA GLY A 85 5.93 5.17 -7.09
C GLY A 85 5.27 4.86 -5.74
N ARG A 86 6.04 4.42 -4.77
CA ARG A 86 5.55 4.10 -3.41
C ARG A 86 5.23 5.32 -2.54
N PHE A 87 5.36 6.54 -3.04
CA PHE A 87 4.84 7.73 -2.35
C PHE A 87 3.34 7.60 -2.08
N VAL A 88 2.59 7.02 -3.02
CA VAL A 88 1.17 6.66 -2.84
C VAL A 88 0.94 5.88 -1.55
N CYS A 89 1.75 4.85 -1.30
CA CYS A 89 1.67 4.05 -0.07
C CYS A 89 2.02 4.86 1.19
N GLY A 90 2.90 5.86 1.03
CA GLY A 90 3.36 6.72 2.13
C GLY A 90 2.36 7.78 2.57
N PHE A 91 1.59 8.34 1.64
CA PHE A 91 0.78 9.53 1.86
C PHE A 91 -0.71 9.38 1.52
N LEU A 92 -1.05 8.56 0.53
CA LEU A 92 -2.41 8.51 -0.04
C LEU A 92 -3.18 7.22 0.32
N CYS A 93 -2.53 6.23 0.92
CA CYS A 93 -3.15 4.95 1.19
C CYS A 93 -3.83 4.92 2.58
N PRO A 94 -5.18 4.80 2.66
CA PRO A 94 -5.91 4.72 3.92
C PRO A 94 -5.45 3.56 4.81
N PHE A 95 -5.30 2.37 4.24
CA PHE A 95 -4.85 1.20 4.99
C PHE A 95 -3.42 1.31 5.51
N GLY A 96 -2.55 2.01 4.76
CA GLY A 96 -1.21 2.33 5.23
C GLY A 96 -1.23 3.27 6.45
N TRP A 97 -2.14 4.24 6.46
CA TRP A 97 -2.34 5.13 7.59
C TRP A 97 -2.91 4.39 8.81
N PHE A 98 -3.91 3.53 8.61
CA PHE A 98 -4.47 2.67 9.66
C PHE A 98 -3.39 1.85 10.37
N GLN A 99 -2.49 1.18 9.66
CA GLN A 99 -1.37 0.43 10.25
C GLN A 99 -0.41 1.34 11.04
N GLU A 100 -0.20 2.58 10.60
CA GLU A 100 0.63 3.53 11.35
C GLU A 100 -0.02 4.01 12.64
N LEU A 101 -1.35 4.19 12.65
CA LEU A 101 -2.09 4.51 13.85
C LEU A 101 -1.98 3.37 14.88
N LEU A 102 -2.17 2.13 14.45
CA LEU A 102 -1.98 0.96 15.30
C LEU A 102 -0.55 0.87 15.85
N HIS A 103 0.44 1.17 15.02
CA HIS A 103 1.84 1.14 15.45
C HIS A 103 2.18 2.22 16.49
N LYS A 104 1.37 3.29 16.64
CA LYS A 104 1.54 4.30 17.71
C LYS A 104 1.12 3.79 19.09
N ILE A 105 0.31 2.73 19.17
CA ILE A 105 -0.10 2.14 20.45
C ILE A 105 1.16 1.74 21.22
N PRO A 106 1.31 2.12 22.50
CA PRO A 106 2.48 1.77 23.30
C PRO A 106 2.62 0.26 23.46
N GLY A 107 3.85 -0.25 23.41
CA GLY A 107 4.15 -1.68 23.52
C GLY A 107 5.51 -2.03 22.93
N LYS A 108 5.88 -3.31 23.00
CA LYS A 108 7.14 -3.82 22.42
C LYS A 108 7.12 -3.67 20.90
N LYS A 109 8.14 -3.01 20.35
CA LYS A 109 8.32 -2.82 18.89
C LYS A 109 9.50 -3.64 18.41
N PHE A 110 9.28 -4.41 17.35
CA PHE A 110 10.31 -5.27 16.78
C PHE A 110 10.82 -4.70 15.46
N SER A 111 12.12 -4.82 15.23
CA SER A 111 12.74 -4.46 13.97
C SER A 111 12.50 -5.55 12.92
N THR A 112 12.16 -5.13 11.70
CA THR A 112 11.94 -6.04 10.57
C THR A 112 13.23 -6.33 9.79
N LYS A 113 14.40 -5.84 10.24
CA LYS A 113 15.68 -5.99 9.52
C LYS A 113 16.07 -7.45 9.23
N LYS A 114 15.80 -8.35 10.19
CA LYS A 114 16.06 -9.80 10.05
C LYS A 114 15.02 -10.49 9.15
N LEU A 115 13.85 -9.88 8.95
CA LEU A 115 12.73 -10.44 8.19
C LEU A 115 12.67 -9.93 6.74
N LYS A 116 13.79 -9.44 6.21
CA LYS A 116 13.90 -8.97 4.80
C LYS A 116 13.42 -10.00 3.77
N PRO A 117 13.70 -11.31 3.88
CA PRO A 117 13.21 -12.30 2.91
C PRO A 117 11.67 -12.33 2.78
N LEU A 118 10.93 -12.02 3.86
CA LEU A 118 9.47 -11.97 3.81
C LEU A 118 8.93 -10.88 2.86
N THR A 119 9.73 -9.87 2.52
CA THR A 119 9.31 -8.83 1.56
C THR A 119 9.10 -9.36 0.16
N TYR A 120 9.62 -10.53 -0.17
CA TYR A 120 9.37 -11.17 -1.48
C TYR A 120 7.99 -11.81 -1.57
N ILE A 121 7.34 -12.16 -0.44
CA ILE A 121 6.00 -12.78 -0.42
C ILE A 121 4.99 -11.91 -1.15
N LYS A 122 5.05 -10.59 -1.03
CA LYS A 122 4.12 -9.68 -1.73
C LYS A 122 4.18 -9.79 -3.26
N TYR A 123 5.36 -10.12 -3.83
CA TYR A 123 5.51 -10.34 -5.27
C TYR A 123 4.91 -11.68 -5.68
N VAL A 124 5.05 -12.70 -4.82
CA VAL A 124 4.38 -14.00 -5.00
C VAL A 124 2.87 -13.80 -4.93
N VAL A 125 2.36 -13.05 -3.97
CA VAL A 125 0.92 -12.72 -3.87
C VAL A 125 0.46 -11.94 -5.10
N LEU A 126 1.23 -10.97 -5.58
CA LEU A 126 0.90 -10.23 -6.80
C LEU A 126 0.80 -11.16 -8.01
N LEU A 127 1.80 -12.03 -8.22
CA LEU A 127 1.83 -12.91 -9.38
C LEU A 127 0.74 -13.99 -9.29
N PHE A 128 0.66 -14.71 -8.17
CA PHE A 128 -0.25 -15.86 -8.05
C PHE A 128 -1.69 -15.42 -7.74
N ALA A 129 -1.90 -14.65 -6.64
CA ALA A 129 -3.26 -14.37 -6.17
C ALA A 129 -3.97 -13.24 -6.94
N VAL A 130 -3.22 -12.36 -7.62
CA VAL A 130 -3.80 -11.23 -8.36
C VAL A 130 -3.83 -11.47 -9.86
N VAL A 131 -2.84 -12.19 -10.41
CA VAL A 131 -2.73 -12.42 -11.86
C VAL A 131 -3.11 -13.85 -12.24
N LEU A 132 -2.38 -14.87 -11.76
CA LEU A 132 -2.55 -16.23 -12.23
C LEU A 132 -3.88 -16.87 -11.83
N LEU A 133 -4.23 -16.83 -10.54
CA LEU A 133 -5.45 -17.49 -10.06
C LEU A 133 -6.73 -16.91 -10.67
N PRO A 134 -6.91 -15.57 -10.82
CA PRO A 134 -8.09 -15.06 -11.52
C PRO A 134 -8.20 -15.45 -13.00
N VAL A 135 -7.08 -15.76 -13.67
CA VAL A 135 -7.09 -16.25 -15.06
C VAL A 135 -7.44 -17.74 -15.12
N LEU A 136 -6.93 -18.54 -14.18
CA LEU A 136 -7.03 -19.98 -14.20
C LEU A 136 -8.35 -20.49 -13.59
N VAL A 137 -8.81 -19.86 -12.51
CA VAL A 137 -10.01 -20.26 -11.79
C VAL A 137 -11.15 -19.31 -12.15
N VAL A 138 -12.02 -19.79 -13.02
CA VAL A 138 -13.19 -19.05 -13.50
C VAL A 138 -14.48 -19.64 -12.92
N ASN A 139 -15.47 -18.79 -12.71
CA ASN A 139 -16.81 -19.19 -12.26
C ASN A 139 -17.60 -19.79 -13.43
N ASP A 140 -18.80 -20.31 -13.13
CA ASP A 140 -19.74 -20.86 -14.13
C ASP A 140 -20.09 -19.89 -15.26
N VAL A 141 -19.96 -18.57 -15.00
CA VAL A 141 -20.17 -17.49 -15.97
C VAL A 141 -18.91 -17.17 -16.79
N GLY A 142 -17.78 -17.85 -16.52
CA GLY A 142 -16.50 -17.63 -17.20
C GLY A 142 -15.70 -16.44 -16.69
N MET A 143 -16.08 -15.81 -15.57
CA MET A 143 -15.33 -14.72 -14.94
C MET A 143 -14.41 -15.25 -13.84
N GLY A 144 -13.19 -14.70 -13.77
CA GLY A 144 -12.20 -15.11 -12.79
C GLY A 144 -12.53 -14.65 -11.36
N ASP A 145 -12.26 -15.52 -10.39
CA ASP A 145 -12.45 -15.25 -8.98
C ASP A 145 -11.36 -14.26 -8.47
N PRO A 146 -11.71 -13.18 -7.74
CA PRO A 146 -10.74 -12.24 -7.21
C PRO A 146 -10.08 -12.76 -5.92
N PHE A 147 -9.18 -13.74 -6.06
CA PHE A 147 -8.58 -14.50 -4.95
C PHE A 147 -8.00 -13.65 -3.84
N PHE A 148 -7.21 -12.62 -4.19
CA PHE A 148 -6.63 -11.74 -3.16
C PHE A 148 -7.71 -11.03 -2.35
N CYS A 149 -8.70 -10.44 -3.01
CA CYS A 149 -9.81 -9.75 -2.34
C CYS A 149 -10.68 -10.70 -1.52
N LYS A 150 -10.91 -11.92 -2.02
CA LYS A 150 -11.78 -12.91 -1.41
C LYS A 150 -11.16 -13.56 -0.17
N TYR A 151 -9.85 -13.86 -0.18
CA TYR A 151 -9.23 -14.69 0.86
C TYR A 151 -8.15 -13.97 1.69
N ILE A 152 -7.43 -12.98 1.14
CA ILE A 152 -6.23 -12.40 1.77
C ILE A 152 -6.43 -10.97 2.24
N CYS A 153 -7.25 -10.16 1.53
CA CYS A 153 -7.37 -8.74 1.80
C CYS A 153 -8.15 -8.45 3.10
N PRO A 154 -7.51 -7.86 4.14
CA PRO A 154 -8.18 -7.50 5.39
C PRO A 154 -9.07 -6.26 5.25
N GLN A 155 -8.80 -5.39 4.26
CA GLN A 155 -9.51 -4.13 4.04
C GLN A 155 -11.00 -4.34 3.77
N GLY A 156 -11.34 -5.41 3.02
CA GLY A 156 -12.73 -5.74 2.73
C GLY A 156 -13.56 -6.08 3.98
N VAL A 157 -12.95 -6.63 5.02
CA VAL A 157 -13.61 -6.86 6.31
C VAL A 157 -13.68 -5.58 7.11
N LEU A 158 -12.57 -4.85 7.21
CA LEU A 158 -12.47 -3.64 8.01
C LEU A 158 -13.44 -2.55 7.55
N GLU A 159 -13.45 -2.24 6.25
CA GLU A 159 -14.23 -1.12 5.71
C GLU A 159 -15.58 -1.55 5.12
N GLY A 160 -15.76 -2.81 4.76
CA GLY A 160 -16.97 -3.33 4.13
C GLY A 160 -17.79 -4.22 5.05
N ALA A 161 -17.31 -5.44 5.32
CA ALA A 161 -18.13 -6.47 5.98
C ALA A 161 -18.54 -6.08 7.40
N ILE A 162 -17.64 -5.54 8.23
CA ILE A 162 -17.95 -5.15 9.60
C ILE A 162 -19.00 -4.02 9.64
N PRO A 163 -18.82 -2.87 8.96
CA PRO A 163 -19.81 -1.80 8.98
C PRO A 163 -21.17 -2.24 8.44
N LEU A 164 -21.18 -2.98 7.33
CA LEU A 164 -22.43 -3.45 6.74
C LEU A 164 -23.16 -4.46 7.62
N ALA A 165 -22.44 -5.37 8.29
CA ALA A 165 -23.04 -6.33 9.22
C ALA A 165 -23.60 -5.67 10.50
N ILE A 166 -23.01 -4.55 10.94
CA ILE A 166 -23.54 -3.77 12.05
C ILE A 166 -24.83 -3.06 11.64
N ALA A 167 -24.83 -2.44 10.46
CA ALA A 167 -25.95 -1.63 9.98
C ALA A 167 -27.12 -2.46 9.44
N ASN A 168 -26.89 -3.71 8.97
CA ASN A 168 -27.88 -4.52 8.29
C ASN A 168 -27.96 -5.94 8.87
N ALA A 169 -29.11 -6.29 9.48
CA ALA A 169 -29.34 -7.59 10.11
C ALA A 169 -29.34 -8.75 9.07
N GLY A 170 -29.84 -8.52 7.85
CA GLY A 170 -29.85 -9.52 6.78
C GLY A 170 -28.43 -9.89 6.33
N ILE A 171 -27.53 -8.90 6.23
CA ILE A 171 -26.12 -9.18 5.91
C ILE A 171 -25.46 -9.96 7.06
N ARG A 172 -25.75 -9.58 8.30
CA ARG A 172 -25.21 -10.25 9.48
C ARG A 172 -25.61 -11.73 9.57
N SER A 173 -26.84 -12.07 9.23
CA SER A 173 -27.32 -13.47 9.22
C SER A 173 -26.73 -14.30 8.08
N ALA A 174 -26.29 -13.67 6.99
CA ALA A 174 -25.67 -14.31 5.84
C ALA A 174 -24.14 -14.52 5.97
N LEU A 175 -23.52 -14.07 7.07
CA LEU A 175 -22.08 -14.25 7.30
C LEU A 175 -21.75 -15.72 7.54
N GLY A 176 -20.89 -16.29 6.68
CA GLY A 176 -20.44 -17.68 6.74
C GLY A 176 -18.95 -17.83 7.10
N HIS A 177 -18.40 -19.03 6.89
CA HIS A 177 -17.00 -19.38 7.17
C HIS A 177 -15.97 -18.44 6.56
N LEU A 178 -16.24 -17.91 5.36
CA LEU A 178 -15.34 -16.98 4.68
C LEU A 178 -15.15 -15.68 5.49
N PHE A 179 -16.21 -15.20 6.14
CA PHE A 179 -16.12 -14.03 7.01
C PHE A 179 -15.23 -14.32 8.21
N THR A 180 -15.41 -15.46 8.87
CA THR A 180 -14.61 -15.88 10.04
C THR A 180 -13.13 -15.98 9.68
N TRP A 181 -12.80 -16.60 8.53
CA TRP A 181 -11.44 -16.66 8.02
C TRP A 181 -10.83 -15.27 7.81
N LYS A 182 -11.54 -14.41 7.10
CA LYS A 182 -11.08 -13.03 6.81
C LYS A 182 -10.97 -12.16 8.07
N LEU A 183 -11.83 -12.39 9.05
CA LEU A 183 -11.75 -11.72 10.35
C LEU A 183 -10.47 -12.16 11.09
N ALA A 184 -10.13 -13.43 11.06
CA ALA A 184 -8.86 -13.93 11.61
C ALA A 184 -7.65 -13.28 10.92
N VAL A 185 -7.67 -13.14 9.59
CA VAL A 185 -6.63 -12.43 8.83
C VAL A 185 -6.54 -10.96 9.27
N LEU A 186 -7.69 -10.27 9.43
CA LEU A 186 -7.71 -8.89 9.90
C LEU A 186 -7.10 -8.77 11.32
N ILE A 187 -7.50 -9.63 12.25
CA ILE A 187 -6.97 -9.65 13.62
C ILE A 187 -5.45 -9.88 13.60
N ALA A 188 -4.97 -10.84 12.81
CA ALA A 188 -3.54 -11.09 12.66
C ALA A 188 -2.79 -9.85 12.16
N VAL A 189 -3.34 -9.16 11.14
CA VAL A 189 -2.73 -7.92 10.61
C VAL A 189 -2.75 -6.80 11.64
N VAL A 190 -3.82 -6.66 12.43
CA VAL A 190 -3.92 -5.67 13.52
C VAL A 190 -2.85 -5.92 14.58
N VAL A 191 -2.73 -7.15 15.08
CA VAL A 191 -1.73 -7.54 16.08
C VAL A 191 -0.32 -7.30 15.52
N LEU A 192 -0.03 -7.77 14.32
CA LEU A 192 1.26 -7.55 13.68
C LEU A 192 1.57 -6.06 13.47
N SER A 193 0.55 -5.22 13.20
CA SER A 193 0.73 -3.77 13.00
C SER A 193 1.06 -3.02 14.30
N VAL A 194 0.63 -3.54 15.45
CA VAL A 194 1.06 -3.03 16.76
C VAL A 194 2.54 -3.34 17.00
N LEU A 195 3.00 -4.55 16.66
CA LEU A 195 4.36 -5.04 16.90
C LEU A 195 5.36 -4.53 15.85
N PHE A 196 5.00 -4.53 14.58
CA PHE A 196 5.86 -4.19 13.44
C PHE A 196 5.33 -2.98 12.67
N TYR A 197 6.23 -2.19 12.14
CA TYR A 197 5.84 -1.04 11.30
C TYR A 197 5.38 -1.50 9.92
N ARG A 198 4.09 -1.31 9.61
CA ARG A 198 3.43 -1.61 8.32
C ARG A 198 3.68 -3.04 7.80
N PRO A 199 3.42 -4.10 8.57
CA PRO A 199 3.74 -5.47 8.18
C PRO A 199 3.01 -5.92 6.92
N PHE A 200 1.71 -5.62 6.79
CA PHE A 200 0.95 -5.96 5.59
C PHE A 200 1.52 -5.30 4.34
N CYS A 201 1.84 -4.00 4.40
CA CYS A 201 2.43 -3.26 3.29
C CYS A 201 3.83 -3.75 2.91
N LYS A 202 4.61 -4.28 3.88
CA LYS A 202 5.94 -4.83 3.64
C LYS A 202 5.89 -6.22 3.02
N TRP A 203 4.98 -7.10 3.50
CA TRP A 203 5.08 -8.53 3.23
C TRP A 203 3.99 -9.08 2.32
N ILE A 204 2.76 -8.54 2.35
CA ILE A 204 1.60 -9.18 1.73
C ILE A 204 0.98 -8.33 0.62
N CYS A 205 0.99 -7.00 0.76
CA CYS A 205 0.22 -6.10 -0.11
C CYS A 205 0.67 -6.13 -1.58
N PRO A 206 -0.17 -6.60 -2.53
CA PRO A 206 0.18 -6.65 -3.96
C PRO A 206 0.27 -5.25 -4.60
N LEU A 207 -0.52 -4.27 -4.13
CA LEU A 207 -0.40 -2.88 -4.57
C LEU A 207 0.97 -2.31 -4.17
N GLY A 208 1.43 -2.65 -2.94
CA GLY A 208 2.78 -2.31 -2.49
C GLY A 208 3.87 -2.98 -3.31
N ALA A 209 3.66 -4.21 -3.80
CA ALA A 209 4.56 -4.89 -4.72
C ALA A 209 4.61 -4.19 -6.09
N PHE A 210 3.45 -3.87 -6.66
CA PHE A 210 3.35 -3.19 -7.95
C PHE A 210 4.08 -1.84 -7.95
N TYR A 211 3.78 -0.97 -6.98
CA TYR A 211 4.47 0.31 -6.86
C TYR A 211 5.96 0.16 -6.49
N ALA A 212 6.36 -0.94 -5.84
CA ALA A 212 7.77 -1.21 -5.55
C ALA A 212 8.58 -1.48 -6.82
N LEU A 213 8.00 -2.18 -7.81
CA LEU A 213 8.63 -2.39 -9.12
C LEU A 213 8.87 -1.07 -9.84
N MET A 214 7.89 -0.15 -9.76
CA MET A 214 7.98 1.17 -10.40
C MET A 214 8.88 2.16 -9.62
N ASN A 215 9.27 1.85 -8.38
CA ASN A 215 9.96 2.80 -7.51
C ASN A 215 11.32 3.27 -8.04
N LYS A 216 12.00 2.43 -8.83
CA LYS A 216 13.29 2.76 -9.45
C LYS A 216 13.15 3.74 -10.62
N VAL A 217 12.07 3.60 -11.40
CA VAL A 217 11.82 4.37 -12.62
C VAL A 217 10.88 5.56 -12.40
N SER A 218 10.38 5.75 -11.19
CA SER A 218 9.42 6.81 -10.90
C SER A 218 10.06 8.20 -10.88
N LEU A 219 9.33 9.18 -11.39
CA LEU A 219 9.74 10.58 -11.49
C LEU A 219 10.01 11.20 -10.12
N LEU A 220 9.10 11.00 -9.15
CA LEU A 220 9.33 11.43 -7.77
C LEU A 220 10.33 10.47 -7.11
N GLY A 221 11.39 10.97 -6.56
CA GLY A 221 12.44 10.16 -5.92
C GLY A 221 13.07 10.86 -4.72
N ILE A 222 14.03 10.18 -4.10
CA ILE A 222 14.92 10.77 -3.09
C ILE A 222 16.31 10.87 -3.71
N ARG A 223 16.95 12.02 -3.53
CA ARG A 223 18.35 12.28 -3.90
C ARG A 223 19.17 12.47 -2.64
N VAL A 224 20.38 11.93 -2.65
CA VAL A 224 21.41 12.16 -1.61
C VAL A 224 22.56 12.89 -2.27
N ASP A 225 22.91 14.05 -1.73
CA ASP A 225 24.07 14.83 -2.14
C ASP A 225 25.32 14.25 -1.49
N ALA A 226 26.18 13.66 -2.32
CA ALA A 226 27.43 13.01 -1.88
C ALA A 226 28.41 14.01 -1.24
N CYS A 227 28.46 15.26 -1.75
CA CYS A 227 29.38 16.28 -1.26
C CYS A 227 29.01 16.78 0.15
N LYS A 228 27.69 16.79 0.47
CA LYS A 228 27.21 17.22 1.79
C LYS A 228 27.12 16.07 2.78
N CYS A 229 27.09 14.83 2.30
CA CYS A 229 26.84 13.66 3.14
C CYS A 229 28.07 13.29 3.98
N VAL A 230 27.96 13.42 5.29
CA VAL A 230 29.01 13.04 6.26
C VAL A 230 28.94 11.57 6.72
N SER A 231 28.16 10.75 6.05
CA SER A 231 28.02 9.29 6.31
C SER A 231 27.68 8.92 7.77
N CYS A 232 27.00 9.79 8.52
CA CYS A 232 26.68 9.58 9.95
C CYS A 232 25.65 8.49 10.23
N GLY A 233 24.97 7.95 9.21
CA GLY A 233 24.01 6.84 9.33
C GLY A 233 22.68 7.16 10.02
N LYS A 234 22.41 8.42 10.45
CA LYS A 234 21.14 8.81 11.12
C LYS A 234 19.91 8.52 10.25
N CYS A 235 20.01 8.78 8.93
CA CYS A 235 18.92 8.54 7.99
C CYS A 235 18.50 7.07 7.91
N SER A 236 19.45 6.14 7.92
CA SER A 236 19.19 4.68 7.91
C SER A 236 18.67 4.19 9.26
N LYS A 237 19.08 4.80 10.38
CA LYS A 237 18.56 4.47 11.72
C LYS A 237 17.10 4.89 11.90
N VAL A 238 16.69 6.05 11.36
CA VAL A 238 15.31 6.56 11.46
C VAL A 238 14.36 5.90 10.46
N CYS A 239 14.88 5.16 9.49
CA CYS A 239 14.09 4.51 8.45
C CYS A 239 13.31 3.30 8.99
N GLN A 240 12.01 3.46 9.18
CA GLN A 240 11.12 2.37 9.64
C GLN A 240 10.84 1.31 8.56
N MET A 241 11.21 1.60 7.29
CA MET A 241 11.13 0.64 6.18
C MET A 241 12.42 -0.14 5.98
N ASP A 242 13.40 0.01 6.89
CA ASP A 242 14.70 -0.69 6.89
C ASP A 242 15.53 -0.50 5.61
N VAL A 243 15.37 0.66 4.97
CA VAL A 243 16.12 1.04 3.76
C VAL A 243 17.41 1.76 4.14
N ASP A 244 18.53 1.36 3.54
CA ASP A 244 19.75 2.15 3.57
C ASP A 244 19.65 3.29 2.55
N VAL A 245 19.30 4.47 3.06
CA VAL A 245 19.00 5.64 2.22
C VAL A 245 20.24 6.16 1.50
N VAL A 246 21.42 6.00 2.07
CA VAL A 246 22.68 6.50 1.48
C VAL A 246 23.08 5.61 0.31
N ARG A 247 23.02 4.29 0.48
CA ARG A 247 23.40 3.33 -0.57
C ARG A 247 22.34 3.15 -1.65
N THR A 248 21.06 3.14 -1.25
CA THR A 248 19.94 2.84 -2.15
C THR A 248 18.75 3.76 -1.87
N PRO A 249 18.82 5.06 -2.22
CA PRO A 249 17.79 6.05 -1.87
C PRO A 249 16.40 5.71 -2.46
N ASN A 250 16.36 5.11 -3.66
CA ASN A 250 15.13 4.72 -4.35
C ASN A 250 14.88 3.20 -4.30
N HIS A 251 15.26 2.57 -3.18
CA HIS A 251 15.00 1.15 -2.95
C HIS A 251 13.52 0.81 -3.10
N ALA A 252 13.22 -0.42 -3.57
CA ALA A 252 11.86 -0.91 -3.75
C ALA A 252 10.97 -0.76 -2.49
N GLU A 253 11.54 -0.82 -1.29
CA GLU A 253 10.81 -0.65 -0.02
C GLU A 253 10.65 0.82 0.43
N CYS A 254 11.27 1.79 -0.23
CA CYS A 254 11.18 3.20 0.16
C CYS A 254 9.79 3.78 -0.14
N ILE A 255 9.03 4.14 0.88
CA ILE A 255 7.70 4.79 0.76
C ILE A 255 7.79 6.31 0.67
N ARG A 256 8.98 6.87 0.55
CA ARG A 256 9.27 8.31 0.41
C ARG A 256 8.62 9.18 1.48
N CYS A 257 8.58 8.69 2.71
CA CYS A 257 7.94 9.37 3.84
C CYS A 257 8.65 10.64 4.33
N GLY A 258 9.88 10.89 3.88
CA GLY A 258 10.66 12.08 4.22
C GLY A 258 11.28 12.08 5.62
N LYS A 259 11.15 11.01 6.42
CA LYS A 259 11.78 10.97 7.78
C LYS A 259 13.30 11.10 7.73
N CYS A 260 13.95 10.52 6.72
CA CYS A 260 15.39 10.62 6.50
C CYS A 260 15.82 12.06 6.17
N ILE A 261 14.99 12.81 5.44
CA ILE A 261 15.23 14.22 5.11
C ILE A 261 15.26 15.05 6.40
N GLY A 262 14.23 14.93 7.23
CA GLY A 262 14.15 15.66 8.49
C GLY A 262 15.16 15.23 9.57
N ALA A 263 15.80 14.07 9.41
CA ALA A 263 16.81 13.57 10.33
C ALA A 263 18.25 13.88 9.89
N CYS A 264 18.43 14.42 8.68
CA CYS A 264 19.74 14.74 8.16
C CYS A 264 20.27 16.05 8.77
N PRO A 265 21.39 16.03 9.49
CA PRO A 265 21.91 17.25 10.16
C PRO A 265 22.56 18.24 9.20
N VAL A 266 22.88 17.80 7.98
CA VAL A 266 23.60 18.60 6.97
C VAL A 266 22.75 18.80 5.70
N ASP A 267 21.46 18.54 5.76
CA ASP A 267 20.50 18.68 4.65
C ASP A 267 20.97 18.06 3.32
N ALA A 268 21.69 16.93 3.42
CA ALA A 268 22.21 16.22 2.25
C ALA A 268 21.13 15.39 1.52
N ILE A 269 19.89 15.29 2.05
CA ILE A 269 18.84 14.45 1.49
C ILE A 269 17.66 15.33 1.08
N SER A 270 17.20 15.18 -0.17
CA SER A 270 16.08 15.94 -0.71
C SER A 270 15.18 15.07 -1.57
N TYR A 271 13.96 15.57 -1.85
CA TYR A 271 13.14 15.01 -2.92
C TYR A 271 13.69 15.46 -4.27
N ARG A 272 13.65 14.55 -5.26
CA ARG A 272 13.87 14.90 -6.66
C ARG A 272 12.59 14.66 -7.44
N TYR A 273 12.40 15.42 -8.52
CA TYR A 273 11.38 15.20 -9.53
C TYR A 273 12.06 15.20 -10.91
N GLY A 274 11.96 14.09 -11.63
CA GLY A 274 12.61 13.90 -12.93
C GLY A 274 13.26 12.53 -13.08
N LEU A 275 13.65 12.19 -14.31
CA LEU A 275 14.27 10.91 -14.66
C LEU A 275 15.80 10.92 -14.49
N ASP A 276 16.38 11.90 -13.82
CA ASP A 276 17.82 11.93 -13.54
C ASP A 276 18.28 10.64 -12.82
N VAL A 277 18.73 9.70 -13.62
CA VAL A 277 19.27 8.40 -13.21
C VAL A 277 20.71 8.55 -12.72
N SER A 278 21.27 9.74 -12.75
CA SER A 278 22.54 10.04 -12.12
C SER A 278 22.43 9.95 -10.58
N ALA A 279 22.13 8.72 -10.12
CA ALA A 279 22.57 8.29 -8.79
C ALA A 279 24.10 8.21 -8.90
N GLU A 280 24.76 9.30 -8.68
CA GLU A 280 26.19 9.32 -8.40
C GLU A 280 26.40 8.32 -7.26
N LYS A 281 26.91 7.15 -7.65
CA LYS A 281 27.32 6.12 -6.71
C LYS A 281 28.34 6.81 -5.83
N LEU A 282 28.00 7.05 -4.57
CA LEU A 282 28.99 7.46 -3.59
C LEU A 282 30.21 6.53 -3.77
N PRO A 283 31.40 7.02 -4.04
CA PRO A 283 32.57 6.17 -4.03
C PRO A 283 32.63 5.50 -2.66
N LEU A 284 32.68 4.17 -2.65
CA LEU A 284 32.86 3.36 -1.46
C LEU A 284 34.27 3.69 -0.91
N THR A 285 34.42 4.82 -0.25
CA THR A 285 35.63 5.12 0.50
C THR A 285 35.49 4.46 1.86
N ALA A 286 36.25 3.37 1.96
CA ALA A 286 36.92 2.88 3.14
C ALA A 286 36.05 2.39 4.31
N ASP A 287 36.12 1.10 4.48
CA ASP A 287 36.31 0.52 5.81
C ASP A 287 37.11 1.46 6.71
N LYS A 288 36.43 2.06 7.68
CA LYS A 288 37.10 2.54 8.86
C LYS A 288 36.66 1.65 10.02
N LYS A 289 37.67 0.93 10.47
CA LYS A 289 37.80 0.05 11.65
C LYS A 289 36.90 0.44 12.83
#